data_27ceb5af439cc0aeb59169db663f7cc9
#
_entry.id   27ceb5af439cc0aeb59169db663f7cc9
#
_cell.length_a   1.000
_cell.length_b   1.000
_cell.length_c   1.000
_cell.angle_alpha   90.00
_cell.angle_beta   90.00
_cell.angle_gamma   90.00
#
_symmetry.space_group_name_H-M   'P 1'
#
loop_
_entity.id
_entity.type
_entity.pdbx_description
1 polymer ?
#
loop_
_entity_poly.entity_id
_entity_poly.type
_entity_poly.pdbx_seq_one_letter_code
_entity_poly.pdbx_strand_id
1 'polypeptide(L)'
;SMNCNEEELQKFEKTHELDTAITLSGLRFRANFYKTINGIACVCRRVESKIPDMEQFSLPQVLYDIIDMHKGLVLVTGPTGSGKSTTLAAIVNEINKTRTANIITVEDPVEFIHTDNKSIVSHREVGKQTQSFAAALKAALREDPDVILVGEMRDLETVSLALTAAETGHLVFGTLHTSGAPSTINRIIDVFPPEQQAQIRAQISTSLKMVVTQRLFKTKDGQGRCGAFEVMKCTAPVQNLIREAKIHQIPSIMQTAVRDGMITMEKSIQDLVSSGKIDASAAKAEH
;
A
#
# COMPACT_ATOMS: atom_id res chain seq x y z
N SER A 1 -12.31 -32.08 -1.92
CA SER A 1 -11.46 -31.81 -0.75
C SER A 1 -10.97 -30.37 -0.83
N MET A 2 -11.52 -29.50 -0.01
CA MET A 2 -11.02 -28.14 0.17
C MET A 2 -9.64 -28.24 0.84
N ASN A 3 -8.65 -27.48 0.38
CA ASN A 3 -7.35 -27.36 1.05
C ASN A 3 -7.47 -26.45 2.32
N CYS A 4 -8.54 -26.63 3.08
CA CYS A 4 -8.73 -25.94 4.36
C CYS A 4 -8.16 -26.83 5.47
N ASN A 5 -7.46 -26.23 6.43
CA ASN A 5 -7.01 -26.93 7.62
C ASN A 5 -8.19 -27.16 8.61
N GLU A 6 -7.97 -27.98 9.64
CA GLU A 6 -9.02 -28.30 10.62
C GLU A 6 -9.53 -27.05 11.38
N GLU A 7 -8.67 -26.10 11.66
CA GLU A 7 -9.03 -24.85 12.34
C GLU A 7 -9.95 -23.97 11.47
N GLU A 8 -9.66 -23.88 10.18
CA GLU A 8 -10.50 -23.14 9.22
C GLU A 8 -11.88 -23.79 9.08
N LEU A 9 -11.95 -25.11 9.07
CA LEU A 9 -13.21 -25.85 9.04
C LEU A 9 -14.03 -25.61 10.33
N GLN A 10 -13.41 -25.70 11.50
CA GLN A 10 -14.07 -25.41 12.77
C GLN A 10 -14.55 -23.95 12.86
N LYS A 11 -13.77 -23.00 12.34
CA LYS A 11 -14.16 -21.60 12.24
C LYS A 11 -15.40 -21.44 11.35
N PHE A 12 -15.38 -22.06 10.16
CA PHE A 12 -16.53 -22.03 9.24
C PHE A 12 -17.81 -22.65 9.84
N GLU A 13 -17.68 -23.75 10.59
CA GLU A 13 -18.81 -24.36 11.25
C GLU A 13 -19.47 -23.45 12.31
N LYS A 14 -18.65 -22.64 13.01
CA LYS A 14 -19.11 -21.70 14.03
C LYS A 14 -19.66 -20.41 13.46
N THR A 15 -18.95 -19.81 12.48
CA THR A 15 -19.27 -18.47 11.98
C THR A 15 -20.12 -18.47 10.72
N HIS A 16 -20.19 -19.63 10.02
CA HIS A 16 -20.85 -19.80 8.71
C HIS A 16 -20.20 -18.99 7.58
N GLU A 17 -19.01 -18.43 7.82
CA GLU A 17 -18.21 -17.64 6.88
C GLU A 17 -16.73 -18.00 7.03
N LEU A 18 -16.01 -18.07 5.90
CA LEU A 18 -14.56 -18.30 5.88
C LEU A 18 -13.95 -17.55 4.70
N ASP A 19 -13.08 -16.60 5.00
CA ASP A 19 -12.20 -15.96 4.02
C ASP A 19 -10.82 -16.64 4.11
N THR A 20 -10.35 -17.22 3.00
CA THR A 20 -9.08 -17.95 2.97
C THR A 20 -8.45 -17.89 1.58
N ALA A 21 -7.16 -18.24 1.49
CA ALA A 21 -6.48 -18.44 0.21
C ALA A 21 -6.41 -19.92 -0.13
N ILE A 22 -6.84 -20.26 -1.34
CA ILE A 22 -6.79 -21.64 -1.85
C ILE A 22 -5.91 -21.70 -3.11
N THR A 23 -5.27 -22.85 -3.34
CA THR A 23 -4.52 -23.12 -4.56
C THR A 23 -5.21 -24.24 -5.34
N LEU A 24 -5.62 -23.94 -6.57
CA LEU A 24 -6.24 -24.89 -7.49
C LEU A 24 -5.46 -24.92 -8.80
N SER A 25 -5.02 -26.09 -9.22
CA SER A 25 -4.26 -26.28 -10.47
C SER A 25 -3.06 -25.34 -10.61
N GLY A 26 -2.35 -25.07 -9.51
CA GLY A 26 -1.20 -24.17 -9.48
C GLY A 26 -1.56 -22.67 -9.50
N LEU A 27 -2.83 -22.32 -9.54
CA LEU A 27 -3.31 -20.93 -9.46
C LEU A 27 -3.81 -20.65 -8.05
N ARG A 28 -3.43 -19.47 -7.53
CA ARG A 28 -3.87 -19.00 -6.21
C ARG A 28 -5.16 -18.19 -6.33
N PHE A 29 -6.10 -18.44 -5.42
CA PHE A 29 -7.36 -17.73 -5.32
C PHE A 29 -7.57 -17.24 -3.89
N ARG A 30 -8.10 -16.04 -3.74
CA ARG A 30 -8.80 -15.63 -2.52
C ARG A 30 -10.21 -16.16 -2.63
N ALA A 31 -10.64 -16.94 -1.64
CA ALA A 31 -11.94 -17.58 -1.62
C ALA A 31 -12.70 -17.18 -0.36
N ASN A 32 -13.92 -16.69 -0.54
CA ASN A 32 -14.86 -16.48 0.55
C ASN A 32 -15.95 -17.54 0.46
N PHE A 33 -16.01 -18.39 1.47
CA PHE A 33 -17.05 -19.42 1.63
C PHE A 33 -18.09 -18.91 2.62
N TYR A 34 -19.37 -19.10 2.32
CA TYR A 34 -20.46 -18.69 3.19
C TYR A 34 -21.68 -19.61 3.07
N LYS A 35 -22.44 -19.75 4.16
CA LYS A 35 -23.69 -20.51 4.17
C LYS A 35 -24.83 -19.70 3.61
N THR A 36 -25.65 -20.36 2.78
CA THR A 36 -26.92 -19.84 2.27
C THR A 36 -28.04 -20.83 2.59
N ILE A 37 -29.30 -20.46 2.36
CA ILE A 37 -30.46 -21.36 2.49
C ILE A 37 -30.28 -22.60 1.61
N ASN A 38 -29.62 -22.46 0.46
CA ASN A 38 -29.45 -23.54 -0.54
C ASN A 38 -28.15 -24.35 -0.34
N GLY A 39 -27.38 -24.09 0.73
CA GLY A 39 -26.13 -24.78 1.01
C GLY A 39 -24.93 -23.82 1.09
N ILE A 40 -23.73 -24.34 0.83
CA ILE A 40 -22.49 -23.56 0.89
C ILE A 40 -22.27 -22.90 -0.48
N ALA A 41 -22.04 -21.61 -0.48
CA ALA A 41 -21.60 -20.83 -1.65
C ALA A 41 -20.16 -20.41 -1.50
N CYS A 42 -19.49 -20.13 -2.62
CA CYS A 42 -18.12 -19.64 -2.66
C CYS A 42 -17.96 -18.57 -3.73
N VAL A 43 -17.27 -17.49 -3.37
CA VAL A 43 -16.77 -16.48 -4.32
C VAL A 43 -15.25 -16.59 -4.36
N CYS A 44 -14.70 -16.85 -5.54
CA CYS A 44 -13.27 -16.95 -5.75
C CYS A 44 -12.77 -15.80 -6.63
N ARG A 45 -11.71 -15.12 -6.18
CA ARG A 45 -10.97 -14.14 -6.98
C ARG A 45 -9.57 -14.67 -7.22
N ARG A 46 -9.17 -14.80 -8.48
CA ARG A 46 -7.81 -15.18 -8.84
C ARG A 46 -6.83 -14.11 -8.34
N VAL A 47 -5.77 -14.57 -7.69
CA VAL A 47 -4.63 -13.76 -7.28
C VAL A 47 -3.51 -13.97 -8.30
N GLU A 48 -3.01 -12.88 -8.86
CA GLU A 48 -1.87 -12.95 -9.78
C GLU A 48 -0.62 -13.38 -9.01
N SER A 49 0.02 -14.46 -9.48
CA SER A 49 1.23 -15.00 -8.86
C SER A 49 2.51 -14.33 -9.37
N LYS A 50 2.46 -13.73 -10.56
CA LYS A 50 3.62 -13.06 -11.13
C LYS A 50 3.67 -11.60 -10.65
N ILE A 51 4.74 -11.27 -9.93
CA ILE A 51 5.02 -9.90 -9.54
C ILE A 51 5.56 -9.19 -10.77
N PRO A 52 4.90 -8.12 -11.23
CA PRO A 52 5.38 -7.37 -12.37
C PRO A 52 6.54 -6.45 -11.99
N ASP A 53 7.41 -6.18 -12.94
CA ASP A 53 8.50 -5.23 -12.77
C ASP A 53 7.97 -3.78 -12.82
N MET A 54 8.66 -2.87 -12.15
CA MET A 54 8.28 -1.45 -12.10
C MET A 54 8.12 -0.81 -13.49
N GLU A 55 8.95 -1.21 -14.46
CA GLU A 55 8.89 -0.72 -15.84
C GLU A 55 7.61 -1.16 -16.56
N GLN A 56 7.15 -2.38 -16.33
CA GLN A 56 5.94 -2.94 -16.97
C GLN A 56 4.69 -2.12 -16.59
N PHE A 57 4.66 -1.54 -15.40
CA PHE A 57 3.57 -0.66 -14.94
C PHE A 57 3.75 0.79 -15.33
N SER A 58 4.83 1.16 -16.02
CA SER A 58 5.15 2.56 -16.32
C SER A 58 5.03 3.44 -15.05
N LEU A 59 5.57 2.96 -13.94
CA LEU A 59 5.58 3.72 -12.69
C LEU A 59 6.37 5.02 -12.88
N PRO A 60 5.94 6.13 -12.26
CA PRO A 60 6.69 7.39 -12.33
C PRO A 60 8.14 7.20 -11.88
N GLN A 61 9.07 7.83 -12.62
CA GLN A 61 10.51 7.72 -12.36
C GLN A 61 10.88 8.05 -10.91
N VAL A 62 10.17 8.99 -10.29
CA VAL A 62 10.40 9.40 -8.90
C VAL A 62 10.19 8.26 -7.89
N LEU A 63 9.43 7.21 -8.23
CA LEU A 63 9.25 6.06 -7.35
C LEU A 63 10.50 5.17 -7.26
N TYR A 64 11.42 5.27 -8.22
CA TYR A 64 12.70 4.58 -8.16
C TYR A 64 13.61 5.14 -7.05
N ASP A 65 13.42 6.40 -6.65
CA ASP A 65 14.14 6.99 -5.50
C ASP A 65 13.89 6.21 -4.21
N ILE A 66 12.74 5.51 -4.10
CA ILE A 66 12.37 4.73 -2.92
C ILE A 66 13.29 3.53 -2.72
N ILE A 67 13.81 2.95 -3.81
CA ILE A 67 14.64 1.74 -3.78
C ILE A 67 15.91 1.97 -2.95
N ASP A 68 16.47 3.17 -3.01
CA ASP A 68 17.69 3.55 -2.31
C ASP A 68 17.44 4.13 -0.91
N MET A 69 16.17 4.26 -0.49
CA MET A 69 15.84 4.73 0.85
C MET A 69 16.13 3.65 1.89
N HIS A 70 16.78 4.02 2.97
CA HIS A 70 17.07 3.11 4.09
C HIS A 70 16.08 3.26 5.25
N LYS A 71 15.43 4.42 5.38
CA LYS A 71 14.51 4.72 6.48
C LYS A 71 13.44 5.72 6.09
N GLY A 72 12.35 5.69 6.82
CA GLY A 72 11.24 6.61 6.71
C GLY A 72 9.97 5.91 6.28
N LEU A 73 8.88 6.65 6.22
CA LEU A 73 7.55 6.16 5.89
C LEU A 73 7.20 6.54 4.44
N VAL A 74 6.81 5.56 3.66
CA VAL A 74 6.25 5.72 2.30
C VAL A 74 4.83 5.20 2.33
N LEU A 75 3.87 6.02 1.90
CA LEU A 75 2.46 5.68 1.88
C LEU A 75 1.96 5.52 0.46
N VAL A 76 1.30 4.40 0.19
CA VAL A 76 0.62 4.16 -1.09
C VAL A 76 -0.88 4.13 -0.84
N THR A 77 -1.61 5.04 -1.47
CA THR A 77 -3.02 5.30 -1.17
C THR A 77 -3.90 5.24 -2.42
N GLY A 78 -5.19 5.23 -2.22
CA GLY A 78 -6.19 5.18 -3.27
C GLY A 78 -7.33 4.19 -2.95
N PRO A 79 -8.42 4.19 -3.74
CA PRO A 79 -9.57 3.33 -3.52
C PRO A 79 -9.21 1.83 -3.63
N THR A 80 -10.11 0.98 -3.18
CA THR A 80 -9.99 -0.47 -3.38
C THR A 80 -9.90 -0.78 -4.87
N GLY A 81 -8.95 -1.63 -5.26
CA GLY A 81 -8.74 -2.00 -6.66
C GLY A 81 -7.95 -0.98 -7.49
N SER A 82 -7.39 0.06 -6.87
CA SER A 82 -6.51 1.03 -7.58
C SER A 82 -5.10 0.49 -7.88
N GLY A 83 -4.76 -0.72 -7.44
CA GLY A 83 -3.47 -1.36 -7.72
C GLY A 83 -2.38 -1.08 -6.68
N LYS A 84 -2.72 -0.64 -5.48
CA LYS A 84 -1.75 -0.35 -4.41
C LYS A 84 -0.82 -1.52 -4.10
N SER A 85 -1.39 -2.70 -3.87
CA SER A 85 -0.62 -3.92 -3.56
C SER A 85 0.31 -4.30 -4.70
N THR A 86 -0.13 -4.12 -5.94
CA THR A 86 0.67 -4.39 -7.14
C THR A 86 1.87 -3.44 -7.25
N THR A 87 1.65 -2.15 -6.99
CA THR A 87 2.71 -1.13 -6.98
C THR A 87 3.72 -1.42 -5.86
N LEU A 88 3.24 -1.71 -4.66
CA LEU A 88 4.11 -2.07 -3.54
C LEU A 88 4.88 -3.36 -3.80
N ALA A 89 4.22 -4.39 -4.36
CA ALA A 89 4.90 -5.62 -4.72
C ALA A 89 6.02 -5.37 -5.75
N ALA A 90 5.81 -4.51 -6.76
CA ALA A 90 6.83 -4.15 -7.73
C ALA A 90 8.03 -3.44 -7.06
N ILE A 91 7.77 -2.49 -6.16
CA ILE A 91 8.82 -1.76 -5.43
C ILE A 91 9.60 -2.72 -4.51
N VAL A 92 8.91 -3.53 -3.72
CA VAL A 92 9.53 -4.53 -2.83
C VAL A 92 10.35 -5.55 -3.63
N ASN A 93 9.84 -6.00 -4.78
CA ASN A 93 10.56 -6.90 -5.66
C ASN A 93 11.85 -6.27 -6.21
N GLU A 94 11.84 -4.99 -6.53
CA GLU A 94 13.04 -4.28 -7.00
C GLU A 94 14.07 -4.12 -5.87
N ILE A 95 13.63 -3.80 -4.65
CA ILE A 95 14.50 -3.81 -3.46
C ILE A 95 15.09 -5.20 -3.26
N ASN A 96 14.29 -6.25 -3.31
CA ASN A 96 14.74 -7.65 -3.17
C ASN A 96 15.77 -8.07 -4.24
N LYS A 97 15.68 -7.55 -5.47
CA LYS A 97 16.64 -7.80 -6.54
C LYS A 97 17.96 -7.02 -6.38
N THR A 98 17.90 -5.85 -5.80
CA THR A 98 19.03 -4.90 -5.85
C THR A 98 19.78 -4.78 -4.52
N ARG A 99 19.11 -4.99 -3.38
CA ARG A 99 19.67 -4.78 -2.03
C ARG A 99 19.75 -6.08 -1.23
N THR A 100 20.76 -6.17 -0.38
CA THR A 100 20.81 -7.16 0.71
C THR A 100 20.07 -6.56 1.91
N ALA A 101 18.88 -7.07 2.20
CA ALA A 101 17.98 -6.55 3.22
C ALA A 101 17.12 -7.66 3.84
N ASN A 102 16.68 -7.46 5.07
CA ASN A 102 15.61 -8.24 5.68
C ASN A 102 14.28 -7.51 5.49
N ILE A 103 13.40 -8.10 4.69
CA ILE A 103 12.10 -7.53 4.32
C ILE A 103 10.99 -8.32 5.02
N ILE A 104 10.17 -7.64 5.81
CA ILE A 104 9.02 -8.25 6.49
C ILE A 104 7.75 -7.64 5.93
N THR A 105 6.84 -8.48 5.42
CA THR A 105 5.50 -8.03 5.01
C THR A 105 4.44 -8.52 6.00
N VAL A 106 3.50 -7.64 6.33
CA VAL A 106 2.33 -7.95 7.17
C VAL A 106 1.09 -7.57 6.37
N GLU A 107 0.28 -8.55 5.99
CA GLU A 107 -0.83 -8.37 5.05
C GLU A 107 -2.08 -9.15 5.48
N ASP A 108 -3.25 -8.76 4.95
CA ASP A 108 -4.55 -9.42 5.22
C ASP A 108 -5.44 -9.44 3.96
N PRO A 109 -5.33 -10.51 3.14
CA PRO A 109 -4.29 -11.55 3.08
C PRO A 109 -3.05 -11.12 2.28
N VAL A 110 -2.00 -11.97 2.26
CA VAL A 110 -0.84 -11.81 1.37
C VAL A 110 -1.29 -11.97 -0.09
N GLU A 111 -1.14 -10.89 -0.88
CA GLU A 111 -1.51 -10.90 -2.31
C GLU A 111 -0.38 -11.41 -3.20
N PHE A 112 0.87 -11.04 -2.93
CA PHE A 112 2.04 -11.46 -3.71
C PHE A 112 3.06 -12.14 -2.83
N ILE A 113 3.57 -13.30 -3.29
CA ILE A 113 4.64 -14.02 -2.60
C ILE A 113 5.95 -13.72 -3.32
N HIS A 114 6.85 -13.06 -2.63
CA HIS A 114 8.20 -12.82 -3.11
C HIS A 114 9.08 -14.04 -2.82
N THR A 115 9.90 -14.40 -3.79
CA THR A 115 10.97 -15.38 -3.59
C THR A 115 12.24 -14.62 -3.21
N ASP A 116 12.99 -15.14 -2.24
CA ASP A 116 14.27 -14.56 -1.83
C ASP A 116 15.21 -14.42 -3.04
N ASN A 117 15.88 -13.26 -3.11
CA ASN A 117 16.90 -13.00 -4.11
C ASN A 117 18.17 -12.47 -3.40
N LYS A 118 18.44 -11.15 -3.45
CA LYS A 118 19.48 -10.54 -2.61
C LYS A 118 19.02 -10.30 -1.19
N SER A 119 17.72 -10.10 -1.00
CA SER A 119 17.08 -9.94 0.30
C SER A 119 16.43 -11.25 0.76
N ILE A 120 16.20 -11.36 2.06
CA ILE A 120 15.32 -12.36 2.67
C ILE A 120 13.94 -11.71 2.79
N VAL A 121 12.87 -12.38 2.37
CA VAL A 121 11.50 -11.86 2.43
C VAL A 121 10.62 -12.76 3.28
N SER A 122 10.17 -12.24 4.42
CA SER A 122 9.28 -12.94 5.34
C SER A 122 7.86 -12.40 5.23
N HIS A 123 6.91 -13.27 4.83
CA HIS A 123 5.50 -12.92 4.72
C HIS A 123 4.73 -13.34 5.98
N ARG A 124 3.96 -12.42 6.56
CA ARG A 124 3.10 -12.67 7.72
C ARG A 124 1.66 -12.27 7.41
N GLU A 125 0.79 -13.25 7.27
CA GLU A 125 -0.63 -13.05 7.02
C GLU A 125 -1.39 -12.96 8.35
N VAL A 126 -2.20 -11.93 8.51
CA VAL A 126 -3.06 -11.75 9.70
C VAL A 126 -4.06 -12.91 9.76
N GLY A 127 -4.25 -13.45 10.95
CA GLY A 127 -5.13 -14.61 11.18
C GLY A 127 -4.47 -15.97 10.89
N LYS A 128 -3.23 -15.99 10.34
CA LYS A 128 -2.47 -17.24 10.11
C LYS A 128 -1.10 -17.23 10.81
N GLN A 129 -0.19 -16.33 10.40
CA GLN A 129 1.14 -16.23 10.99
C GLN A 129 1.23 -15.17 12.07
N THR A 130 0.22 -14.30 12.18
CA THR A 130 0.12 -13.28 13.22
C THR A 130 -1.35 -13.00 13.57
N GLN A 131 -1.59 -12.49 14.76
CA GLN A 131 -2.95 -12.21 15.23
C GLN A 131 -3.50 -10.86 14.71
N SER A 132 -2.61 -9.88 14.52
CA SER A 132 -2.98 -8.53 14.07
C SER A 132 -1.80 -7.80 13.43
N PHE A 133 -2.06 -6.69 12.72
CA PHE A 133 -1.02 -5.81 12.21
C PHE A 133 -0.13 -5.28 13.32
N ALA A 134 -0.71 -4.81 14.43
CA ALA A 134 0.02 -4.26 15.57
C ALA A 134 0.92 -5.32 16.23
N ALA A 135 0.40 -6.54 16.45
CA ALA A 135 1.18 -7.63 17.01
C ALA A 135 2.38 -8.00 16.13
N ALA A 136 2.17 -8.07 14.80
CA ALA A 136 3.22 -8.35 13.85
C ALA A 136 4.30 -7.26 13.81
N LEU A 137 3.89 -5.98 13.78
CA LEU A 137 4.83 -4.83 13.79
C LEU A 137 5.66 -4.80 15.07
N LYS A 138 5.04 -5.03 16.23
CA LYS A 138 5.74 -5.09 17.52
C LYS A 138 6.77 -6.21 17.57
N ALA A 139 6.50 -7.34 16.93
CA ALA A 139 7.46 -8.44 16.80
C ALA A 139 8.56 -8.08 15.80
N ALA A 140 8.17 -7.56 14.62
CA ALA A 140 9.09 -7.19 13.54
C ALA A 140 10.22 -6.28 14.00
N LEU A 141 9.95 -5.31 14.89
CA LEU A 141 10.97 -4.41 15.46
C LEU A 141 12.09 -5.13 16.24
N ARG A 142 11.96 -6.45 16.50
CA ARG A 142 12.97 -7.30 17.14
C ARG A 142 13.55 -8.36 16.21
N GLU A 143 13.13 -8.33 14.96
CA GLU A 143 13.51 -9.30 13.93
C GLU A 143 14.58 -8.72 12.97
N ASP A 144 15.20 -7.58 13.36
CA ASP A 144 16.23 -6.86 12.59
C ASP A 144 15.82 -6.55 11.14
N PRO A 145 14.66 -5.92 10.92
CA PRO A 145 14.17 -5.63 9.58
C PRO A 145 14.83 -4.37 9.01
N ASP A 146 15.17 -4.39 7.74
CA ASP A 146 15.53 -3.19 6.98
C ASP A 146 14.27 -2.54 6.35
N VAL A 147 13.34 -3.38 5.93
CA VAL A 147 12.12 -2.96 5.23
C VAL A 147 10.91 -3.65 5.83
N ILE A 148 9.88 -2.87 6.15
CA ILE A 148 8.61 -3.38 6.67
C ILE A 148 7.47 -2.92 5.74
N LEU A 149 6.66 -3.85 5.25
CA LEU A 149 5.42 -3.55 4.54
C LEU A 149 4.23 -3.84 5.45
N VAL A 150 3.40 -2.82 5.67
CA VAL A 150 2.14 -2.89 6.42
C VAL A 150 0.99 -2.78 5.42
N GLY A 151 0.28 -3.87 5.21
CA GLY A 151 -0.77 -3.97 4.20
C GLY A 151 -1.85 -2.92 4.35
N GLU A 152 -2.22 -2.55 5.57
CA GLU A 152 -3.14 -1.46 5.84
C GLU A 152 -2.94 -0.82 7.23
N MET A 153 -3.00 0.51 7.28
CA MET A 153 -2.86 1.34 8.48
C MET A 153 -4.22 1.94 8.87
N ARG A 154 -5.01 1.20 9.68
CA ARG A 154 -6.39 1.61 10.03
C ARG A 154 -6.54 2.16 11.44
N ASP A 155 -5.80 1.62 12.37
CA ASP A 155 -5.95 1.87 13.81
C ASP A 155 -4.75 2.61 14.39
N LEU A 156 -4.98 3.20 15.55
CA LEU A 156 -3.98 4.02 16.26
C LEU A 156 -2.71 3.22 16.58
N GLU A 157 -2.83 1.98 17.04
CA GLU A 157 -1.69 1.19 17.47
C GLU A 157 -0.79 0.84 16.28
N THR A 158 -1.40 0.39 15.18
CA THR A 158 -0.68 0.09 13.91
C THR A 158 0.02 1.33 13.37
N VAL A 159 -0.66 2.49 13.34
CA VAL A 159 -0.08 3.76 12.86
C VAL A 159 1.07 4.21 13.74
N SER A 160 0.91 4.16 15.08
CA SER A 160 1.95 4.55 16.04
C SER A 160 3.20 3.69 15.90
N LEU A 161 3.05 2.37 15.77
CA LEU A 161 4.17 1.44 15.59
C LEU A 161 4.89 1.66 14.25
N ALA A 162 4.13 1.90 13.16
CA ALA A 162 4.71 2.20 11.84
C ALA A 162 5.52 3.51 11.84
N LEU A 163 5.00 4.56 12.49
CA LEU A 163 5.74 5.82 12.66
C LEU A 163 7.01 5.61 13.48
N THR A 164 6.93 4.89 14.58
CA THR A 164 8.08 4.57 15.44
C THR A 164 9.14 3.79 14.65
N ALA A 165 8.74 2.77 13.88
CA ALA A 165 9.66 2.01 13.02
C ALA A 165 10.37 2.93 12.01
N ALA A 166 9.62 3.82 11.36
CA ALA A 166 10.16 4.76 10.37
C ALA A 166 11.16 5.77 10.98
N GLU A 167 10.96 6.18 12.24
CA GLU A 167 11.90 7.05 12.98
C GLU A 167 13.15 6.32 13.43
N THR A 168 13.01 5.07 13.86
CA THR A 168 14.11 4.27 14.44
C THR A 168 15.01 3.61 13.41
N GLY A 169 14.85 3.92 12.12
CA GLY A 169 15.82 3.54 11.10
C GLY A 169 15.34 2.57 10.03
N HIS A 170 14.06 2.18 10.03
CA HIS A 170 13.50 1.23 9.10
C HIS A 170 12.78 1.94 7.92
N LEU A 171 12.83 1.35 6.74
CA LEU A 171 11.98 1.76 5.62
C LEU A 171 10.62 1.09 5.77
N VAL A 172 9.58 1.90 6.00
CA VAL A 172 8.23 1.40 6.23
C VAL A 172 7.32 1.78 5.07
N PHE A 173 6.66 0.79 4.49
CA PHE A 173 5.57 0.97 3.54
C PHE A 173 4.23 0.77 4.24
N GLY A 174 3.27 1.65 3.96
CA GLY A 174 1.91 1.51 4.47
C GLY A 174 0.87 1.83 3.41
N THR A 175 -0.34 1.27 3.53
CA THR A 175 -1.46 1.64 2.68
C THR A 175 -2.61 2.27 3.45
N LEU A 176 -3.32 3.19 2.77
CA LEU A 176 -4.58 3.76 3.21
C LEU A 176 -5.54 3.86 2.01
N HIS A 177 -6.85 4.08 2.31
CA HIS A 177 -7.89 4.25 1.29
C HIS A 177 -8.25 5.72 1.03
N THR A 178 -7.31 6.62 1.21
CA THR A 178 -7.47 8.06 0.99
C THR A 178 -7.22 8.45 -0.48
N SER A 179 -7.76 9.58 -0.92
CA SER A 179 -7.76 10.02 -2.32
C SER A 179 -6.77 11.14 -2.65
N GLY A 180 -5.77 11.38 -1.80
CA GLY A 180 -4.75 12.40 -2.04
C GLY A 180 -3.82 12.57 -0.84
N ALA A 181 -2.66 13.22 -1.04
CA ALA A 181 -1.66 13.39 0.00
C ALA A 181 -2.16 14.20 1.22
N PRO A 182 -2.89 15.32 1.06
CA PRO A 182 -3.43 16.06 2.20
C PRO A 182 -4.40 15.22 3.04
N SER A 183 -5.33 14.52 2.40
CA SER A 183 -6.30 13.67 3.10
C SER A 183 -5.63 12.47 3.79
N THR A 184 -4.54 11.96 3.21
CA THR A 184 -3.73 10.90 3.81
C THR A 184 -3.08 11.35 5.10
N ILE A 185 -2.43 12.52 5.10
CA ILE A 185 -1.77 13.08 6.27
C ILE A 185 -2.80 13.36 7.37
N ASN A 186 -3.92 14.00 7.04
CA ASN A 186 -5.00 14.25 7.99
C ASN A 186 -5.53 12.94 8.58
N ARG A 187 -5.78 11.92 7.75
CA ARG A 187 -6.27 10.62 8.21
C ARG A 187 -5.36 9.96 9.24
N ILE A 188 -4.04 10.07 9.06
CA ILE A 188 -3.08 9.55 10.04
C ILE A 188 -3.15 10.34 11.34
N ILE A 189 -3.24 11.67 11.27
CA ILE A 189 -3.31 12.53 12.46
C ILE A 189 -4.61 12.30 13.23
N ASP A 190 -5.73 12.15 12.52
CA ASP A 190 -7.08 12.05 13.09
C ASP A 190 -7.34 10.74 13.85
N VAL A 191 -6.50 9.70 13.67
CA VAL A 191 -6.63 8.48 14.50
C VAL A 191 -6.11 8.70 15.92
N PHE A 192 -5.38 9.78 16.18
CA PHE A 192 -4.85 10.12 17.50
C PHE A 192 -5.74 11.11 18.26
N PRO A 193 -5.81 11.01 19.59
CA PRO A 193 -6.49 12.00 20.42
C PRO A 193 -5.95 13.41 20.17
N PRO A 194 -6.79 14.46 20.32
CA PRO A 194 -6.41 15.84 20.03
C PRO A 194 -5.13 16.31 20.72
N GLU A 195 -4.92 15.89 21.97
CA GLU A 195 -3.74 16.22 22.78
C GLU A 195 -2.43 15.65 22.22
N GLN A 196 -2.48 14.58 21.43
CA GLN A 196 -1.31 13.95 20.81
C GLN A 196 -1.04 14.45 19.39
N GLN A 197 -2.00 15.07 18.73
CA GLN A 197 -1.92 15.41 17.31
C GLN A 197 -0.77 16.36 16.97
N ALA A 198 -0.41 17.28 17.87
CA ALA A 198 0.73 18.17 17.66
C ALA A 198 2.05 17.41 17.60
N GLN A 199 2.24 16.44 18.50
CA GLN A 199 3.40 15.56 18.52
C GLN A 199 3.43 14.68 17.27
N ILE A 200 2.30 14.10 16.87
CA ILE A 200 2.18 13.28 15.68
C ILE A 200 2.49 14.05 14.40
N ARG A 201 2.04 15.31 14.28
CA ARG A 201 2.44 16.18 13.15
C ARG A 201 3.96 16.35 13.08
N ALA A 202 4.62 16.61 14.22
CA ALA A 202 6.06 16.71 14.25
C ALA A 202 6.73 15.41 13.81
N GLN A 203 6.25 14.27 14.29
CA GLN A 203 6.75 12.93 13.97
C GLN A 203 6.57 12.60 12.48
N ILE A 204 5.37 12.81 11.93
CA ILE A 204 5.10 12.62 10.49
C ILE A 204 6.01 13.52 9.66
N SER A 205 6.19 14.79 10.06
CA SER A 205 6.98 15.75 9.29
C SER A 205 8.44 15.32 9.09
N THR A 206 8.97 14.49 9.98
CA THR A 206 10.36 13.99 9.92
C THR A 206 10.47 12.60 9.30
N SER A 207 9.51 11.72 9.60
CA SER A 207 9.54 10.31 9.17
C SER A 207 8.94 10.10 7.78
N LEU A 208 7.91 10.85 7.39
CA LEU A 208 7.27 10.71 6.08
C LEU A 208 8.23 11.12 4.96
N LYS A 209 8.38 10.27 3.95
CA LYS A 209 9.23 10.53 2.77
C LYS A 209 8.40 10.80 1.53
N MET A 210 7.34 10.02 1.34
CA MET A 210 6.53 10.09 0.12
C MET A 210 5.10 9.64 0.39
N VAL A 211 4.15 10.27 -0.28
CA VAL A 211 2.78 9.78 -0.43
C VAL A 211 2.51 9.59 -1.91
N VAL A 212 2.10 8.39 -2.28
CA VAL A 212 1.73 8.00 -3.64
C VAL A 212 0.25 7.67 -3.66
N THR A 213 -0.55 8.51 -4.30
CA THR A 213 -1.97 8.20 -4.51
C THR A 213 -2.17 7.65 -5.90
N GLN A 214 -2.93 6.57 -6.01
CA GLN A 214 -3.08 5.83 -7.27
C GLN A 214 -4.55 5.65 -7.65
N ARG A 215 -4.82 5.84 -8.95
CA ARG A 215 -6.09 5.49 -9.61
C ARG A 215 -5.82 4.64 -10.84
N LEU A 216 -6.73 3.73 -11.18
CA LEU A 216 -6.66 2.91 -12.39
C LEU A 216 -7.74 3.31 -13.37
N PHE A 217 -7.34 3.51 -14.62
CA PHE A 217 -8.22 3.80 -15.74
C PHE A 217 -8.19 2.65 -16.76
N LYS A 218 -9.31 2.38 -17.41
CA LYS A 218 -9.33 1.49 -18.58
C LYS A 218 -8.54 2.14 -19.72
N THR A 219 -7.71 1.36 -20.39
CA THR A 219 -7.02 1.83 -21.59
C THR A 219 -8.01 2.09 -22.72
N LYS A 220 -7.68 3.00 -23.62
CA LYS A 220 -8.55 3.41 -24.75
C LYS A 220 -8.92 2.24 -25.67
N ASP A 221 -8.03 1.26 -25.82
CA ASP A 221 -8.28 0.01 -26.57
C ASP A 221 -9.14 -1.00 -25.81
N GLY A 222 -9.46 -0.74 -24.54
CA GLY A 222 -10.27 -1.63 -23.69
C GLY A 222 -9.55 -2.92 -23.28
N GLN A 223 -8.28 -3.13 -23.65
CA GLN A 223 -7.57 -4.37 -23.42
C GLN A 223 -6.87 -4.44 -22.04
N GLY A 224 -6.78 -3.31 -21.34
CA GLY A 224 -6.05 -3.26 -20.07
C GLY A 224 -6.45 -2.11 -19.17
N ARG A 225 -5.56 -1.84 -18.22
CA ARG A 225 -5.66 -0.71 -17.30
C ARG A 225 -4.31 0.01 -17.23
N CYS A 226 -4.34 1.32 -17.04
CA CYS A 226 -3.16 2.12 -16.76
C CYS A 226 -3.35 2.92 -15.47
N GLY A 227 -2.25 3.14 -14.73
CA GLY A 227 -2.25 3.91 -13.49
C GLY A 227 -2.08 5.39 -13.73
N ALA A 228 -2.88 6.22 -13.05
CA ALA A 228 -2.57 7.61 -12.80
C ALA A 228 -2.05 7.75 -11.37
N PHE A 229 -1.02 8.56 -11.19
CA PHE A 229 -0.31 8.70 -9.93
C PHE A 229 -0.24 10.16 -9.50
N GLU A 230 -0.62 10.42 -8.26
CA GLU A 230 -0.23 11.62 -7.55
C GLU A 230 0.97 11.27 -6.68
N VAL A 231 2.04 12.05 -6.75
CA VAL A 231 3.25 11.82 -5.95
C VAL A 231 3.63 13.10 -5.21
N MET A 232 3.58 13.03 -3.90
CA MET A 232 4.07 14.06 -2.99
C MET A 232 5.36 13.59 -2.33
N LYS A 233 6.46 14.33 -2.51
CA LYS A 233 7.70 14.16 -1.72
C LYS A 233 7.62 15.05 -0.48
N CYS A 234 7.99 14.52 0.68
CA CYS A 234 8.00 15.27 1.93
C CYS A 234 9.28 16.14 2.03
N THR A 235 9.35 17.16 1.18
CA THR A 235 10.43 18.18 1.18
C THR A 235 10.32 19.13 2.38
N ALA A 236 11.36 19.92 2.66
CA ALA A 236 11.37 20.86 3.78
C ALA A 236 10.15 21.81 3.81
N PRO A 237 9.67 22.37 2.68
CA PRO A 237 8.43 23.14 2.67
C PRO A 237 7.21 22.33 3.11
N VAL A 238 7.06 21.07 2.61
CA VAL A 238 5.95 20.20 3.00
C VAL A 238 6.03 19.84 4.50
N GLN A 239 7.23 19.52 4.99
CA GLN A 239 7.47 19.25 6.41
C GLN A 239 7.01 20.41 7.31
N ASN A 240 7.30 21.65 6.89
CA ASN A 240 6.88 22.84 7.62
C ASN A 240 5.36 22.99 7.65
N LEU A 241 4.68 22.79 6.51
CA LEU A 241 3.22 22.83 6.44
C LEU A 241 2.55 21.78 7.34
N ILE A 242 3.13 20.58 7.42
CA ILE A 242 2.63 19.51 8.30
C ILE A 242 2.76 19.94 9.77
N ARG A 243 3.93 20.44 10.19
CA ARG A 243 4.16 20.91 11.56
C ARG A 243 3.24 22.05 11.97
N GLU A 244 3.00 22.98 11.05
CA GLU A 244 2.15 24.16 11.29
C GLU A 244 0.65 23.88 11.11
N ALA A 245 0.24 22.63 10.88
CA ALA A 245 -1.15 22.23 10.57
C ALA A 245 -1.75 22.92 9.32
N LYS A 246 -0.91 23.37 8.39
CA LYS A 246 -1.29 24.01 7.12
C LYS A 246 -1.35 23.05 5.95
N ILE A 247 -1.81 21.82 6.20
CA ILE A 247 -1.82 20.69 5.23
C ILE A 247 -2.60 21.04 3.96
N HIS A 248 -3.63 21.91 4.07
CA HIS A 248 -4.41 22.40 2.95
C HIS A 248 -3.61 23.18 1.90
N GLN A 249 -2.39 23.64 2.21
CA GLN A 249 -1.50 24.35 1.29
C GLN A 249 -0.57 23.42 0.51
N ILE A 250 -0.48 22.15 0.85
CA ILE A 250 0.38 21.17 0.17
C ILE A 250 0.11 21.09 -1.33
N PRO A 251 -1.15 21.08 -1.85
CA PRO A 251 -1.41 21.04 -3.28
C PRO A 251 -0.72 22.17 -4.06
N SER A 252 -0.67 23.38 -3.50
CA SER A 252 0.00 24.53 -4.13
C SER A 252 1.52 24.29 -4.26
N ILE A 253 2.15 23.66 -3.25
CA ILE A 253 3.56 23.27 -3.35
C ILE A 253 3.75 22.20 -4.42
N MET A 254 2.88 21.19 -4.46
CA MET A 254 2.99 20.10 -5.45
C MET A 254 2.91 20.61 -6.89
N GLN A 255 2.06 21.60 -7.17
CA GLN A 255 1.93 22.22 -8.49
C GLN A 255 3.22 22.91 -8.95
N THR A 256 4.01 23.46 -8.04
CA THR A 256 5.24 24.21 -8.34
C THR A 256 6.50 23.35 -8.24
N ALA A 257 6.46 22.23 -7.51
CA ALA A 257 7.60 21.35 -7.25
C ALA A 257 7.74 20.18 -8.24
N VAL A 258 7.34 20.39 -9.49
CA VAL A 258 7.46 19.38 -10.56
C VAL A 258 8.93 18.98 -10.80
N ARG A 259 9.88 19.91 -10.63
CA ARG A 259 11.31 19.62 -10.76
C ARG A 259 11.84 18.69 -9.68
N ASP A 260 11.17 18.64 -8.53
CA ASP A 260 11.49 17.72 -7.43
C ASP A 260 10.87 16.33 -7.64
N GLY A 261 10.16 16.13 -8.74
CA GLY A 261 9.47 14.88 -9.09
C GLY A 261 8.05 14.78 -8.49
N MET A 262 7.49 15.86 -7.95
CA MET A 262 6.10 15.86 -7.50
C MET A 262 5.14 15.86 -8.70
N ILE A 263 4.06 15.08 -8.58
CA ILE A 263 3.07 14.90 -9.65
C ILE A 263 1.68 15.10 -9.03
N THR A 264 0.87 16.00 -9.57
CA THR A 264 -0.54 16.09 -9.19
C THR A 264 -1.37 15.05 -9.95
N MET A 265 -2.48 14.60 -9.36
CA MET A 265 -3.38 13.65 -10.02
C MET A 265 -3.91 14.19 -11.35
N GLU A 266 -4.26 15.48 -11.39
CA GLU A 266 -4.73 16.16 -12.61
C GLU A 266 -3.68 16.10 -13.73
N LYS A 267 -2.42 16.42 -13.40
CA LYS A 267 -1.32 16.36 -14.38
C LYS A 267 -1.12 14.94 -14.90
N SER A 268 -1.12 13.95 -14.01
CA SER A 268 -0.98 12.54 -14.38
C SER A 268 -2.09 12.09 -15.34
N ILE A 269 -3.35 12.45 -15.04
CA ILE A 269 -4.49 12.14 -15.90
C ILE A 269 -4.38 12.86 -17.26
N GLN A 270 -4.00 14.14 -17.27
CA GLN A 270 -3.80 14.90 -18.51
C GLN A 270 -2.73 14.25 -19.41
N ASP A 271 -1.65 13.75 -18.83
CA ASP A 271 -0.58 13.08 -19.55
C ASP A 271 -1.05 11.75 -20.17
N LEU A 272 -1.90 10.99 -19.44
CA LEU A 272 -2.53 9.78 -19.99
C LEU A 272 -3.49 10.07 -21.15
N VAL A 273 -4.26 11.14 -21.06
CA VAL A 273 -5.16 11.59 -22.15
C VAL A 273 -4.31 12.06 -23.35
N SER A 274 -3.31 12.91 -23.13
CA SER A 274 -2.47 13.48 -24.18
C SER A 274 -1.66 12.42 -24.90
N SER A 275 -1.23 11.37 -24.20
CA SER A 275 -0.53 10.21 -24.80
C SER A 275 -1.49 9.20 -25.46
N GLY A 276 -2.78 9.45 -25.44
CA GLY A 276 -3.80 8.57 -26.04
C GLY A 276 -4.00 7.25 -25.31
N LYS A 277 -3.53 7.12 -24.07
CA LYS A 277 -3.69 5.90 -23.26
C LYS A 277 -5.11 5.75 -22.71
N ILE A 278 -5.77 6.88 -22.40
CA ILE A 278 -7.16 6.90 -21.92
C ILE A 278 -7.99 7.91 -22.71
N ASP A 279 -9.29 7.74 -22.72
CA ASP A 279 -10.21 8.72 -23.31
C ASP A 279 -10.46 9.89 -22.35
N ALA A 280 -10.64 11.09 -22.91
CA ALA A 280 -10.98 12.29 -22.14
C ALA A 280 -12.32 12.15 -21.37
N SER A 281 -13.25 11.33 -21.87
CA SER A 281 -14.51 11.00 -21.18
C SER A 281 -14.29 10.15 -19.93
N ALA A 282 -13.36 9.18 -19.97
CA ALA A 282 -13.02 8.35 -18.83
C ALA A 282 -12.37 9.19 -17.70
N ALA A 283 -11.60 10.22 -18.06
CA ALA A 283 -11.00 11.16 -17.11
C ALA A 283 -12.06 12.01 -16.35
N LYS A 284 -13.24 12.25 -16.93
CA LYS A 284 -14.33 13.04 -16.33
C LYS A 284 -15.32 12.22 -15.50
N ALA A 285 -15.40 10.90 -15.73
CA ALA A 285 -16.42 10.05 -15.11
C ALA A 285 -16.09 9.65 -13.65
N GLU A 286 -14.91 10.02 -13.14
CA GLU A 286 -14.42 9.67 -11.79
C GLU A 286 -14.17 10.91 -10.89
N HIS A 287 -14.82 12.03 -11.22
CA HIS A 287 -14.85 13.22 -10.36
C HIS A 287 -16.06 13.19 -9.42
#